data_9fc0de2e5be4505e4541144f9d14c559
#
_entry.id   9fc0de2e5be4505e4541144f9d14c559
#
_cell.length_a   1.000
_cell.length_b   1.000
_cell.length_c   1.000
_cell.angle_alpha   90.00
_cell.angle_beta   90.00
_cell.angle_gamma   90.00
#
_symmetry.space_group_name_H-M   'P 1'
#
loop_
_entity.id
_entity.type
_entity.pdbx_description
1 polymer ?
#
loop_
_entity_poly.entity_id
_entity_poly.type
_entity_poly.pdbx_seq_one_letter_code
_entity_poly.pdbx_strand_id
1 'polypeptide(L)' 'MFKKIVKSIAAIKTENDRDECYWQIDRAFEEERISYEDHELLYGLAGMVEVA' A
#
# COMPACT_ATOMS: atom_id res chain seq x y z
N MET A 1 2.91 -9.04 7.07
CA MET A 1 2.41 -7.67 6.82
C MET A 1 2.52 -7.28 5.35
N PHE A 2 3.63 -7.54 4.71
CA PHE A 2 3.82 -7.22 3.30
C PHE A 2 2.74 -7.82 2.40
N LYS A 3 2.48 -9.12 2.54
CA LYS A 3 1.48 -9.81 1.72
C LYS A 3 0.07 -9.27 1.92
N LYS A 4 -0.27 -8.87 3.14
CA LYS A 4 -1.57 -8.28 3.43
C LYS A 4 -1.76 -6.97 2.68
N ILE A 5 -0.70 -6.15 2.66
CA ILE A 5 -0.75 -4.87 1.96
C ILE A 5 -0.84 -5.08 0.46
N VAL A 6 -0.11 -6.05 -0.08
CA VAL A 6 -0.20 -6.38 -1.51
C VAL A 6 -1.64 -6.79 -1.88
N LYS A 7 -2.29 -7.57 -1.04
CA LYS A 7 -3.70 -7.94 -1.27
C LYS A 7 -4.61 -6.72 -1.24
N SER A 8 -4.36 -5.79 -0.33
CA SER A 8 -5.14 -4.55 -0.27
C SER A 8 -4.95 -3.72 -1.52
N ILE A 9 -3.71 -3.65 -2.04
CA ILE A 9 -3.41 -2.94 -3.28
C ILE A 9 -4.16 -3.58 -4.45
N ALA A 10 -4.18 -4.91 -4.51
CA ALA A 10 -4.87 -5.63 -5.56
C ALA A 10 -6.40 -5.40 -5.53
N ALA A 11 -6.93 -5.00 -4.38
CA ALA A 11 -8.35 -4.75 -4.19
C ALA A 11 -8.74 -3.29 -4.41
N ILE A 12 -7.80 -2.42 -4.76
CA ILE A 12 -8.09 -1.01 -5.01
C ILE A 12 -9.03 -0.87 -6.19
N LYS A 13 -10.15 -0.18 -5.98
CA LYS A 13 -11.13 0.12 -7.04
C LYS A 13 -11.44 1.60 -7.12
N THR A 14 -11.17 2.35 -6.06
CA THR A 14 -11.48 3.78 -5.99
C THR A 14 -10.28 4.53 -5.43
N GLU A 15 -10.28 5.87 -5.58
CA GLU A 15 -9.25 6.72 -4.98
C GLU A 15 -9.22 6.56 -3.47
N ASN A 16 -10.37 6.39 -2.85
CA ASN A 16 -10.46 6.22 -1.41
C ASN A 16 -9.76 4.93 -0.97
N ASP A 17 -9.92 3.86 -1.75
CA ASP A 17 -9.23 2.59 -1.48
C ASP A 17 -7.72 2.78 -1.54
N ARG A 18 -7.25 3.56 -2.51
CA ARG A 18 -5.83 3.86 -2.65
C ARG A 18 -5.30 4.61 -1.43
N ASP A 19 -6.04 5.61 -0.96
CA ASP A 19 -5.65 6.38 0.22
C ASP A 19 -5.53 5.49 1.44
N GLU A 20 -6.47 4.56 1.61
CA GLU A 20 -6.38 3.60 2.70
C GLU A 20 -5.15 2.71 2.62
N CYS A 21 -4.77 2.31 1.40
CA CYS A 21 -3.54 1.54 1.20
C CYS A 21 -2.32 2.34 1.58
N TYR A 22 -2.25 3.60 1.19
CA TYR A 22 -1.14 4.46 1.59
C TYR A 22 -1.05 4.57 3.10
N TRP A 23 -2.18 4.73 3.76
CA TRP A 23 -2.22 4.79 5.22
C TRP A 23 -1.69 3.51 5.85
N GLN A 24 -2.11 2.35 5.34
CA GLN A 24 -1.62 1.06 5.82
C GLN A 24 -0.11 0.90 5.63
N ILE A 25 0.39 1.34 4.47
CA ILE A 25 1.82 1.27 4.17
C ILE A 25 2.60 2.13 5.14
N ASP A 26 2.18 3.37 5.34
CA ASP A 26 2.86 4.28 6.27
C ASP A 26 2.85 3.74 7.69
N ARG A 27 1.72 3.22 8.13
CA ARG A 27 1.61 2.68 9.48
C ARG A 27 2.51 1.46 9.67
N ALA A 28 2.54 0.56 8.68
CA ALA A 28 3.41 -0.60 8.75
C ALA A 28 4.87 -0.19 8.83
N PHE A 29 5.26 0.85 8.10
CA PHE A 29 6.61 1.36 8.12
C PHE A 29 6.94 1.98 9.49
N GLU A 30 6.02 2.78 10.03
CA GLU A 30 6.20 3.38 11.36
C GLU A 30 6.34 2.35 12.46
N GLU A 31 5.62 1.23 12.33
CA GLU A 31 5.68 0.13 13.29
C GLU A 31 6.83 -0.83 13.01
N GLU A 32 7.67 -0.50 12.05
CA GLU A 32 8.84 -1.30 11.68
C GLU A 32 8.48 -2.72 11.21
N ARG A 33 7.31 -2.87 10.62
CA ARG A 33 6.86 -4.17 10.09
C ARG A 33 7.30 -4.40 8.66
N ILE A 34 7.69 -3.35 7.96
CA ILE A 34 8.24 -3.41 6.61
C ILE A 34 9.47 -2.51 6.56
N SER A 35 10.38 -2.81 5.62
CA SER A 35 11.59 -2.03 5.44
C SER A 35 11.30 -0.77 4.61
N TYR A 36 12.28 0.13 4.54
CA TYR A 36 12.18 1.31 3.68
C TYR A 36 11.99 0.91 2.22
N GLU A 37 12.71 -0.12 1.77
CA GLU A 37 12.57 -0.61 0.40
C GLU A 37 11.16 -1.11 0.13
N ASP A 38 10.58 -1.85 1.06
CA ASP A 38 9.22 -2.33 0.95
C ASP A 38 8.23 -1.17 0.91
N HIS A 39 8.45 -0.16 1.74
CA HIS A 39 7.63 1.04 1.76
C HIS A 39 7.60 1.71 0.39
N GLU A 40 8.77 1.92 -0.20
CA GLU A 40 8.88 2.53 -1.52
C GLU A 40 8.21 1.68 -2.61
N LEU A 41 8.45 0.38 -2.57
CA LEU A 41 7.87 -0.55 -3.54
C LEU A 41 6.34 -0.54 -3.47
N LEU A 42 5.80 -0.63 -2.27
CA LEU A 42 4.35 -0.69 -2.07
C LEU A 42 3.67 0.62 -2.48
N TYR A 43 4.29 1.76 -2.19
CA TYR A 43 3.78 3.05 -2.64
C TYR A 43 3.70 3.10 -4.17
N GLY A 44 4.77 2.65 -4.84
CA GLY A 44 4.79 2.61 -6.29
C GLY A 44 3.70 1.72 -6.86
N LEU A 45 3.51 0.54 -6.27
CA LEU A 45 2.47 -0.39 -6.72
C LEU A 45 1.08 0.20 -6.56
N ALA A 46 0.80 0.80 -5.40
CA ALA A 46 -0.51 1.40 -5.15
C ALA A 46 -0.78 2.54 -6.12
N GLY A 47 0.23 3.33 -6.43
CA GLY A 47 0.11 4.45 -7.36
C GLY A 47 -0.12 4.01 -8.81
N MET A 48 0.27 2.79 -9.15
CA MET A 48 0.12 2.26 -10.52
C MET A 48 -1.25 1.63 -10.78
N VAL A 49 -2.04 1.39 -9.74
CA VAL A 49 -3.36 0.79 -9.92
C VAL A 49 -4.28 1.81 -10.57
N GLU A 50 -4.93 1.40 -11.66
CA GLU A 50 -5.92 2.25 -12.31
C GLU A 50 -7.25 2.16 -11.57
N VAL A 51 -7.86 3.33 -11.34
CA VAL A 51 -9.18 3.41 -10.71
C VAL A 51 -10.17 3.94 -11.74
N ALA A 52 -11.38 3.43 -11.69
CA ALA A 52 -12.43 3.80 -12.64
C ALA A 52 -13.00 5.19 -12.31
#